data_a483871421cf8232328165dcf103cab5
#
_entry.id   a483871421cf8232328165dcf103cab5
#
_cell.length_a   1.000
_cell.length_b   1.000
_cell.length_c   1.000
_cell.angle_alpha   90.00
_cell.angle_beta   90.00
_cell.angle_gamma   90.00
#
_symmetry.space_group_name_H-M   'P 1'
#
loop_
_entity.id
_entity.type
_entity.pdbx_description
1 polymer ?
#
loop_
_entity_poly.entity_id
_entity_poly.type
_entity_poly.pdbx_seq_one_letter_code
_entity_poly.pdbx_strand_id
1 'polypeptide(L)'
;MRNSTLLLAASLGLVLTSSHALASDRPDPGKLTTHCLDAAAKKFDVKNDYIQLQPIQAADAGYTIAGTADAGMDGKKNFSCEFDKKGKLANLVPKG
;
A
#
# COMPACT_ATOMS: atom_id res chain seq x y z
N MET A 1 18.30 29.39 40.77
CA MET A 1 17.99 29.01 40.37
C MET A 1 17.76 28.81 39.44
N ARG A 2 18.09 28.94 39.43
CA ARG A 2 17.85 28.64 38.70
C ARG A 2 17.64 28.00 37.90
N ASN A 3 17.95 27.47 37.84
CA ASN A 3 17.99 26.67 37.16
C ASN A 3 17.29 26.22 36.45
N SER A 4 17.12 26.09 36.73
CA SER A 4 16.43 25.58 36.19
C SER A 4 16.19 25.60 35.02
N THR A 5 16.16 25.84 34.93
CA THR A 5 15.90 25.88 33.87
C THR A 5 16.15 25.09 32.98
N LEU A 6 16.56 24.59 33.12
CA LEU A 6 16.83 23.85 32.36
C LEU A 6 16.18 23.08 31.84
N LEU A 7 15.93 22.72 32.05
CA LEU A 7 15.39 21.86 31.71
C LEU A 7 14.66 21.76 30.70
N LEU A 8 14.21 22.12 30.51
CA LEU A 8 13.47 22.11 29.57
C LEU A 8 13.84 21.73 28.38
N ALA A 9 14.69 21.88 27.95
CA ALA A 9 15.23 21.59 26.70
C ALA A 9 15.23 20.14 26.39
N ALA A 10 15.43 19.45 27.34
CA ALA A 10 15.56 18.03 27.17
C ALA A 10 14.40 17.38 26.50
N SER A 11 13.26 17.85 26.78
CA SER A 11 12.11 17.15 26.28
C SER A 11 11.97 17.19 24.80
N LEU A 12 12.62 18.11 24.19
CA LEU A 12 12.42 18.23 22.79
C LEU A 12 12.88 17.11 21.94
N GLY A 13 13.98 16.55 22.28
CA GLY A 13 14.53 15.49 21.47
C GLY A 13 13.63 14.32 21.31
N LEU A 14 12.82 14.08 22.26
CA LEU A 14 11.97 12.92 22.24
C LEU A 14 10.99 12.92 21.13
N VAL A 15 10.50 14.05 20.81
CA VAL A 15 9.48 14.15 19.80
C VAL A 15 9.95 13.68 18.45
N LEU A 16 11.15 13.98 18.11
CA LEU A 16 11.68 13.62 16.82
C LEU A 16 11.75 12.12 16.62
N THR A 17 12.07 11.42 17.66
CA THR A 17 12.19 9.98 17.57
C THR A 17 10.87 9.33 17.20
N SER A 18 9.80 9.84 17.72
CA SER A 18 8.49 9.28 17.42
C SER A 18 8.14 9.34 15.95
N SER A 19 8.53 10.40 15.29
CA SER A 19 8.23 10.55 13.89
C SER A 19 8.86 9.46 13.04
N HIS A 20 10.06 9.08 13.37
CA HIS A 20 10.73 8.03 12.62
C HIS A 20 10.04 6.69 12.75
N ALA A 21 9.55 6.40 13.92
CA ALA A 21 8.88 5.14 14.14
C ALA A 21 7.62 5.01 13.30
N LEU A 22 6.87 6.09 13.15
CA LEU A 22 5.67 6.07 12.36
C LEU A 22 5.96 5.83 10.88
N ALA A 23 7.01 6.43 10.38
CA ALA A 23 7.35 6.28 8.98
C ALA A 23 7.70 4.84 8.63
N SER A 24 8.33 4.13 9.53
CA SER A 24 8.75 2.77 9.26
C SER A 24 7.60 1.77 9.23
N ASP A 25 6.42 2.15 9.72
CA ASP A 25 5.28 1.25 9.72
C ASP A 25 4.52 1.22 8.41
N ARG A 26 4.89 2.08 7.48
CA ARG A 26 4.17 2.10 6.20
C ARG A 26 4.62 0.97 5.31
N PRO A 27 3.69 0.32 4.62
CA PRO A 27 4.08 -0.69 3.65
C PRO A 27 4.78 -0.06 2.46
N ASP A 28 5.66 -0.82 1.85
CA ASP A 28 6.40 -0.39 0.68
C ASP A 28 5.47 -0.38 -0.53
N PRO A 29 5.29 0.76 -1.22
CA PRO A 29 4.40 0.81 -2.38
C PRO A 29 4.80 -0.18 -3.48
N GLY A 30 6.08 -0.40 -3.67
CA GLY A 30 6.53 -1.37 -4.66
C GLY A 30 6.07 -2.77 -4.35
N LYS A 31 6.02 -3.14 -3.08
CA LYS A 31 5.56 -4.46 -2.70
C LYS A 31 4.06 -4.61 -2.91
N LEU A 32 3.29 -3.57 -2.63
CA LEU A 32 1.86 -3.61 -2.88
C LEU A 32 1.59 -3.82 -4.36
N THR A 33 2.30 -3.09 -5.20
CA THR A 33 2.15 -3.20 -6.64
C THR A 33 2.49 -4.60 -7.12
N THR A 34 3.60 -5.16 -6.66
CA THR A 34 4.01 -6.50 -7.04
C THR A 34 3.01 -7.55 -6.60
N HIS A 35 2.51 -7.46 -5.38
CA HIS A 35 1.53 -8.42 -4.88
C HIS A 35 0.23 -8.36 -5.67
N CYS A 36 -0.23 -7.15 -6.02
CA CYS A 36 -1.43 -7.00 -6.82
C CYS A 36 -1.24 -7.60 -8.20
N LEU A 37 -0.11 -7.32 -8.82
CA LEU A 37 0.21 -7.83 -10.14
C LEU A 37 0.23 -9.35 -10.16
N ASP A 38 0.93 -9.96 -9.22
CA ASP A 38 1.03 -11.41 -9.16
C ASP A 38 -0.31 -12.08 -8.88
N ALA A 39 -1.08 -11.50 -7.98
CA ALA A 39 -2.38 -12.05 -7.64
C ALA A 39 -3.34 -11.97 -8.82
N ALA A 40 -3.33 -10.86 -9.55
CA ALA A 40 -4.18 -10.71 -10.72
C ALA A 40 -3.78 -11.64 -11.84
N ALA A 41 -2.47 -11.81 -12.05
CA ALA A 41 -1.99 -12.74 -13.08
C ALA A 41 -2.48 -14.15 -12.82
N LYS A 42 -2.47 -14.58 -11.57
CA LYS A 42 -2.95 -15.90 -11.21
C LYS A 42 -4.45 -16.01 -11.34
N LYS A 43 -5.16 -14.99 -10.87
CA LYS A 43 -6.61 -15.04 -10.87
C LYS A 43 -7.19 -15.08 -12.29
N PHE A 44 -6.63 -14.30 -13.18
CA PHE A 44 -7.13 -14.22 -14.54
C PHE A 44 -6.37 -15.10 -15.52
N ASP A 45 -5.36 -15.82 -15.01
CA ASP A 45 -4.55 -16.74 -15.81
C ASP A 45 -3.94 -16.05 -17.02
N VAL A 46 -3.29 -14.93 -16.77
CA VAL A 46 -2.59 -14.16 -17.79
C VAL A 46 -1.20 -13.82 -17.31
N LYS A 47 -0.33 -13.42 -18.24
CA LYS A 47 1.01 -13.00 -17.89
C LYS A 47 0.97 -11.59 -17.32
N ASN A 48 1.97 -11.28 -16.51
CA ASN A 48 2.06 -9.95 -15.89
C ASN A 48 2.05 -8.83 -16.93
N ASP A 49 2.59 -9.08 -18.12
CA ASP A 49 2.65 -8.07 -19.17
C ASP A 49 1.27 -7.63 -19.66
N TYR A 50 0.25 -8.44 -19.43
CA TYR A 50 -1.10 -8.11 -19.86
C TYR A 50 -1.92 -7.45 -18.77
N ILE A 51 -1.27 -7.03 -17.69
CA ILE A 51 -1.95 -6.38 -16.58
C ILE A 51 -1.46 -4.95 -16.46
N GLN A 52 -2.40 -4.03 -16.35
CA GLN A 52 -2.10 -2.62 -16.12
C GLN A 52 -2.68 -2.21 -14.78
N LEU A 53 -1.87 -1.55 -13.96
CA LEU A 53 -2.30 -1.11 -12.64
C LEU A 53 -2.36 0.41 -12.58
N GLN A 54 -3.34 0.90 -11.85
CA GLN A 54 -3.47 2.32 -11.55
C GLN A 54 -2.63 2.66 -10.31
N PRO A 55 -2.42 3.95 -10.04
CA PRO A 55 -1.68 4.32 -8.83
C PRO A 55 -2.37 3.84 -7.56
N ILE A 56 -1.58 3.58 -6.53
CA ILE A 56 -2.08 3.14 -5.25
C ILE A 56 -2.88 4.26 -4.61
N GLN A 57 -4.04 3.92 -4.04
CA GLN A 57 -4.86 4.89 -3.33
C GLN A 57 -5.02 4.45 -1.88
N ALA A 58 -4.85 5.40 -0.96
CA ALA A 58 -5.07 5.13 0.44
C ALA A 58 -6.57 5.15 0.74
N ALA A 59 -6.99 4.27 1.61
CA ALA A 59 -8.37 4.18 2.04
C ALA A 59 -8.39 4.04 3.56
N ASP A 60 -9.54 4.17 4.17
CA ASP A 60 -9.65 4.09 5.62
C ASP A 60 -9.19 2.73 6.16
N ALA A 61 -9.48 1.69 5.44
CA ALA A 61 -9.15 0.34 5.88
C ALA A 61 -7.80 -0.15 5.38
N GLY A 62 -7.12 0.64 4.54
CA GLY A 62 -5.84 0.22 4.00
C GLY A 62 -5.54 0.88 2.67
N TYR A 63 -5.26 0.08 1.64
CA TYR A 63 -4.87 0.59 0.34
C TYR A 63 -5.61 -0.15 -0.76
N THR A 64 -5.78 0.52 -1.88
CA THR A 64 -6.47 -0.06 -3.03
C THR A 64 -5.68 0.20 -4.31
N ILE A 65 -5.60 -0.81 -5.16
CA ILE A 65 -5.00 -0.66 -6.48
C ILE A 65 -5.99 -1.20 -7.49
N ALA A 66 -6.48 -0.34 -8.36
CA ALA A 66 -7.35 -0.76 -9.46
C ALA A 66 -6.47 -1.20 -10.63
N GLY A 67 -6.99 -2.14 -11.40
CA GLY A 67 -6.23 -2.63 -12.55
C GLY A 67 -7.12 -3.21 -13.62
N THR A 68 -6.49 -3.57 -14.74
CA THR A 68 -7.16 -4.21 -15.86
C THR A 68 -6.27 -5.34 -16.35
N ALA A 69 -6.86 -6.51 -16.53
CA ALA A 69 -6.19 -7.67 -17.09
C ALA A 69 -6.72 -7.91 -18.48
N ASP A 70 -5.83 -8.02 -19.47
CA ASP A 70 -6.23 -8.31 -20.84
C ASP A 70 -6.18 -9.82 -21.02
N ALA A 71 -7.33 -10.45 -21.06
CA ALA A 71 -7.45 -11.88 -21.16
C ALA A 71 -7.61 -12.35 -22.62
N GLY A 72 -7.18 -11.55 -23.57
CA GLY A 72 -7.20 -11.91 -24.97
C GLY A 72 -8.63 -12.03 -25.50
N MET A 73 -8.98 -13.21 -25.96
CA MET A 73 -10.31 -13.43 -26.53
C MET A 73 -11.43 -13.27 -25.49
N ASP A 74 -11.10 -13.45 -24.23
CA ASP A 74 -12.09 -13.26 -23.17
C ASP A 74 -12.27 -11.79 -22.81
N GLY A 75 -11.52 -10.91 -23.42
CA GLY A 75 -11.66 -9.48 -23.24
C GLY A 75 -10.88 -8.93 -22.06
N LYS A 76 -11.13 -7.68 -21.76
CA LYS A 76 -10.46 -7.02 -20.66
C LYS A 76 -11.29 -7.14 -19.39
N LYS A 77 -10.61 -7.45 -18.30
CA LYS A 77 -11.26 -7.64 -17.00
C LYS A 77 -10.76 -6.60 -16.02
N ASN A 78 -11.67 -5.82 -15.49
CA ASN A 78 -11.34 -4.83 -14.49
C ASN A 78 -11.37 -5.47 -13.10
N PHE A 79 -10.48 -5.02 -12.23
CA PHE A 79 -10.40 -5.57 -10.88
C PHE A 79 -9.85 -4.53 -9.93
N SER A 80 -9.90 -4.85 -8.64
CA SER A 80 -9.32 -4.02 -7.60
C SER A 80 -8.64 -4.90 -6.58
N CYS A 81 -7.40 -4.58 -6.25
CA CYS A 81 -6.69 -5.23 -5.16
C CYS A 81 -6.91 -4.41 -3.89
N GLU A 82 -7.32 -5.05 -2.82
CA GLU A 82 -7.56 -4.39 -1.55
C GLU A 82 -6.57 -4.91 -0.51
N PHE A 83 -5.84 -3.99 0.10
CA PHE A 83 -4.82 -4.31 1.09
C PHE A 83 -5.20 -3.72 2.44
N ASP A 84 -4.81 -4.39 3.52
CA ASP A 84 -5.01 -3.84 4.85
C ASP A 84 -3.94 -2.77 5.13
N LYS A 85 -3.99 -2.20 6.31
CA LYS A 85 -3.07 -1.11 6.67
C LYS A 85 -1.62 -1.56 6.74
N LYS A 86 -1.39 -2.83 6.92
CA LYS A 86 -0.04 -3.38 6.98
C LYS A 86 0.49 -3.76 5.61
N GLY A 87 -0.35 -3.64 4.59
CA GLY A 87 0.08 -3.95 3.24
C GLY A 87 -0.15 -5.40 2.84
N LYS A 88 -0.96 -6.12 3.59
CA LYS A 88 -1.28 -7.48 3.25
C LYS A 88 -2.49 -7.51 2.34
N LEU A 89 -2.43 -8.28 1.28
CA LEU A 89 -3.55 -8.39 0.34
C LEU A 89 -4.72 -9.09 1.00
N ALA A 90 -5.82 -8.37 1.13
CA ALA A 90 -7.03 -8.90 1.76
C ALA A 90 -7.98 -9.49 0.72
N ASN A 91 -8.15 -8.81 -0.41
CA ASN A 91 -9.07 -9.25 -1.44
C ASN A 91 -8.60 -8.82 -2.81
N LEU A 92 -8.98 -9.59 -3.82
CA LEU A 92 -8.89 -9.17 -5.20
C LEU A 92 -10.30 -9.30 -5.76
N VAL A 93 -10.90 -8.16 -6.06
CA VAL A 93 -12.31 -8.08 -6.41
C VAL A 93 -12.47 -7.80 -7.89
N PRO A 94 -13.07 -8.71 -8.67
CA PRO A 94 -13.36 -8.43 -10.06
C PRO A 94 -14.41 -7.34 -10.15
N LYS A 95 -14.27 -6.47 -11.14
CA LYS A 95 -15.24 -5.41 -11.38
C LYS A 95 -15.82 -5.57 -12.74
N GLY A 96 -17.07 -5.68 -12.73
CA GLY A 96 -17.81 -5.98 -13.90
C GLY A 96 -17.81 -5.31 -15.09
#